data_9e0c319b57dd083c8e5c24c78c3fdac0
#
_entry.id   9e0c319b57dd083c8e5c24c78c3fdac0
#
_cell.length_a   1.000
_cell.length_b   1.000
_cell.length_c   1.000
_cell.angle_alpha   90.00
_cell.angle_beta   90.00
_cell.angle_gamma   90.00
#
_symmetry.space_group_name_H-M   'P 1'
#
loop_
_entity.id
_entity.type
_entity.pdbx_description
1 polymer ?
#
loop_
_entity_poly.entity_id
_entity_poly.type
_entity_poly.pdbx_seq_one_letter_code
_entity_poly.pdbx_strand_id
1 'polypeptide(L)'
;GIFLPEISLGLWHNFGDVNTLSNSMDMAHYAFDHGICHFDLANNYGPSYGSAEETFGLIMKKSFMPYRNELFISSKAGYDMWPGPYGNWGSRKYLMASLNQSLKRMNLEYVDLFYSHRYDPETPLEETLQALVDIVRQGKALYVGISRWPKEAAQVAYNYLAEHDVPCLIYQGCYNLINREPEEMGVLKQAKENGAG
;
A
#
# COMPACT_ATOMS: atom_id res chain seq x y z
N GLY A 1 7.04 -0.31 18.56
CA GLY A 1 5.92 -0.22 17.64
C GLY A 1 5.81 1.16 17.00
N ILE A 2 4.99 1.26 15.99
CA ILE A 2 4.69 2.52 15.31
C ILE A 2 3.26 2.94 15.67
N PHE A 3 3.05 4.23 15.87
CA PHE A 3 1.72 4.81 16.07
C PHE A 3 1.31 5.51 14.77
N LEU A 4 0.21 5.07 14.18
CA LEU A 4 -0.37 5.69 13.00
C LEU A 4 -1.52 6.62 13.40
N PRO A 5 -1.81 7.69 12.63
CA PRO A 5 -3.02 8.46 12.83
C PRO A 5 -4.25 7.57 12.62
N GLU A 6 -5.34 7.83 13.34
CA GLU A 6 -6.59 7.08 13.21
C GLU A 6 -7.24 7.26 11.82
N ILE A 7 -6.87 8.34 11.12
CA ILE A 7 -7.35 8.67 9.79
C ILE A 7 -6.17 8.76 8.83
N SER A 8 -6.29 8.15 7.66
CA SER A 8 -5.36 8.30 6.54
C SER A 8 -6.05 8.93 5.35
N LEU A 9 -5.31 9.67 4.52
CA LEU A 9 -5.81 10.19 3.26
C LEU A 9 -5.57 9.18 2.14
N GLY A 10 -6.67 8.60 1.62
CA GLY A 10 -6.63 7.71 0.46
C GLY A 10 -6.61 8.49 -0.85
N LEU A 11 -5.67 8.15 -1.74
CA LEU A 11 -5.47 8.87 -2.99
C LEU A 11 -6.07 8.16 -4.22
N TRP A 12 -7.07 7.31 -4.03
CA TRP A 12 -7.73 6.66 -5.17
C TRP A 12 -8.49 7.65 -6.05
N HIS A 13 -9.18 8.61 -5.45
CA HIS A 13 -9.93 9.66 -6.16
C HIS A 13 -9.32 11.04 -5.88
N ASN A 14 -9.57 12.00 -6.78
CA ASN A 14 -9.15 13.40 -6.68
C ASN A 14 -7.64 13.66 -6.83
N PHE A 15 -6.84 12.65 -7.11
CA PHE A 15 -5.39 12.76 -7.30
C PHE A 15 -4.92 12.27 -8.68
N GLY A 16 -5.86 11.89 -9.57
CA GLY A 16 -5.55 11.47 -10.92
C GLY A 16 -5.26 12.64 -11.87
N ASP A 17 -4.91 12.31 -13.11
CA ASP A 17 -4.60 13.28 -14.17
C ASP A 17 -5.82 14.07 -14.69
N VAL A 18 -7.03 13.66 -14.31
CA VAL A 18 -8.27 14.40 -14.57
C VAL A 18 -8.53 15.53 -13.55
N ASN A 19 -7.72 15.61 -12.51
CA ASN A 19 -7.85 16.59 -11.44
C ASN A 19 -6.73 17.64 -11.54
N THR A 20 -7.00 18.86 -11.08
CA THR A 20 -5.93 19.88 -11.06
C THR A 20 -4.94 19.61 -9.94
N LEU A 21 -3.65 19.79 -10.23
CA LEU A 21 -2.60 19.64 -9.24
C LEU A 21 -2.83 20.57 -8.02
N SER A 22 -3.36 21.78 -8.24
CA SER A 22 -3.66 22.71 -7.15
C SER A 22 -4.64 22.11 -6.15
N ASN A 23 -5.76 21.56 -6.63
CA ASN A 23 -6.75 20.94 -5.76
C ASN A 23 -6.16 19.74 -4.97
N SER A 24 -5.38 18.90 -5.64
CA SER A 24 -4.71 17.78 -4.97
C SER A 24 -3.71 18.25 -3.91
N MET A 25 -2.97 19.33 -4.20
CA MET A 25 -2.05 19.95 -3.24
C MET A 25 -2.80 20.52 -2.03
N ASP A 26 -3.88 21.26 -2.27
CA ASP A 26 -4.68 21.88 -1.20
C ASP A 26 -5.26 20.81 -0.26
N MET A 27 -5.75 19.70 -0.81
CA MET A 27 -6.24 18.57 -0.03
C MET A 27 -5.13 17.90 0.80
N ALA A 28 -3.97 17.67 0.19
CA ALA A 28 -2.84 17.04 0.87
C ALA A 28 -2.27 17.95 1.98
N HIS A 29 -2.11 19.24 1.72
CA HIS A 29 -1.67 20.23 2.73
C HIS A 29 -2.67 20.33 3.87
N TYR A 30 -3.97 20.44 3.56
CA TYR A 30 -5.01 20.50 4.58
C TYR A 30 -4.97 19.26 5.49
N ALA A 31 -4.85 18.07 4.90
CA ALA A 31 -4.73 16.83 5.67
C ALA A 31 -3.50 16.84 6.59
N PHE A 32 -2.34 17.20 6.06
CA PHE A 32 -1.09 17.27 6.82
C PHE A 32 -1.17 18.28 7.96
N ASP A 33 -1.67 19.49 7.70
CA ASP A 33 -1.81 20.55 8.70
C ASP A 33 -2.79 20.18 9.83
N HIS A 34 -3.66 19.19 9.59
CA HIS A 34 -4.59 18.65 10.60
C HIS A 34 -4.14 17.31 11.20
N GLY A 35 -2.86 16.96 11.05
CA GLY A 35 -2.26 15.79 11.69
C GLY A 35 -2.46 14.47 10.95
N ILE A 36 -2.98 14.49 9.73
CA ILE A 36 -3.07 13.32 8.87
C ILE A 36 -1.75 13.16 8.11
N CYS A 37 -0.85 12.36 8.64
CA CYS A 37 0.46 12.11 8.05
C CYS A 37 0.55 10.80 7.26
N HIS A 38 -0.50 9.97 7.25
CA HIS A 38 -0.56 8.74 6.46
C HIS A 38 -1.28 8.99 5.13
N PHE A 39 -0.54 8.84 4.03
CA PHE A 39 -1.02 8.94 2.65
C PHE A 39 -1.03 7.56 2.00
N ASP A 40 -2.22 7.10 1.60
CA ASP A 40 -2.44 5.73 1.14
C ASP A 40 -2.69 5.68 -0.37
N LEU A 41 -1.71 5.15 -1.11
CA LEU A 41 -1.69 5.03 -2.56
C LEU A 41 -1.79 3.57 -3.03
N ALA A 42 -1.81 3.39 -4.33
CA ALA A 42 -1.55 2.15 -5.04
C ALA A 42 -1.02 2.44 -6.44
N ASN A 43 -0.27 1.50 -7.03
CA ASN A 43 0.33 1.68 -8.34
C ASN A 43 -0.70 2.02 -9.44
N ASN A 44 -1.93 1.51 -9.33
CA ASN A 44 -2.99 1.68 -10.32
C ASN A 44 -4.01 2.79 -9.97
N TYR A 45 -3.77 3.58 -8.91
CA TYR A 45 -4.67 4.69 -8.57
C TYR A 45 -4.55 5.84 -9.57
N GLY A 46 -5.68 6.49 -9.80
CA GLY A 46 -5.93 7.55 -10.76
C GLY A 46 -7.43 7.58 -11.09
N PRO A 47 -7.87 7.91 -12.29
CA PRO A 47 -7.30 7.66 -13.63
C PRO A 47 -6.26 8.70 -14.02
N SER A 48 -5.29 8.39 -14.97
CA SER A 48 -4.99 7.02 -15.43
C SER A 48 -4.18 6.24 -14.40
N TYR A 49 -3.93 4.95 -14.65
CA TYR A 49 -3.11 4.12 -13.74
C TYR A 49 -1.73 4.74 -13.52
N GLY A 50 -1.37 4.95 -12.25
CA GLY A 50 -0.12 5.59 -11.85
C GLY A 50 -0.19 7.09 -11.66
N SER A 51 -1.23 7.77 -12.19
CA SER A 51 -1.32 9.23 -12.12
C SER A 51 -1.47 9.78 -10.70
N ALA A 52 -2.08 9.03 -9.78
CA ALA A 52 -2.14 9.43 -8.38
C ALA A 52 -0.75 9.45 -7.73
N GLU A 53 0.10 8.47 -8.02
CA GLU A 53 1.49 8.45 -7.54
C GLU A 53 2.33 9.55 -8.20
N GLU A 54 2.12 9.85 -9.49
CA GLU A 54 2.79 10.97 -10.18
C GLU A 54 2.40 12.32 -9.57
N THR A 55 1.11 12.54 -9.33
CA THR A 55 0.60 13.74 -8.65
C THR A 55 1.19 13.86 -7.24
N PHE A 56 1.20 12.79 -6.48
CA PHE A 56 1.80 12.78 -5.14
C PHE A 56 3.32 13.03 -5.20
N GLY A 57 4.03 12.49 -6.18
CA GLY A 57 5.44 12.78 -6.44
C GLY A 57 5.72 14.25 -6.70
N LEU A 58 4.82 14.96 -7.41
CA LEU A 58 4.89 16.40 -7.58
C LEU A 58 4.66 17.15 -6.25
N ILE A 59 3.72 16.71 -5.43
CA ILE A 59 3.47 17.27 -4.10
C ILE A 59 4.69 17.07 -3.20
N MET A 60 5.26 15.86 -3.19
CA MET A 60 6.50 15.57 -2.47
C MET A 60 7.61 16.55 -2.87
N LYS A 61 7.89 16.67 -4.16
CA LYS A 61 8.94 17.55 -4.67
C LYS A 61 8.72 19.03 -4.34
N LYS A 62 7.48 19.50 -4.38
CA LYS A 62 7.14 20.92 -4.17
C LYS A 62 7.07 21.31 -2.70
N SER A 63 6.61 20.40 -1.82
CA SER A 63 6.22 20.77 -0.45
C SER A 63 6.67 19.78 0.62
N PHE A 64 6.51 18.48 0.39
CA PHE A 64 6.55 17.47 1.45
C PHE A 64 7.93 16.83 1.68
N MET A 65 8.87 16.97 0.74
CA MET A 65 10.19 16.33 0.87
C MET A 65 10.92 16.73 2.18
N PRO A 66 10.87 17.98 2.66
CA PRO A 66 11.47 18.35 3.96
C PRO A 66 10.85 17.60 5.17
N TYR A 67 9.64 17.10 5.02
CA TYR A 67 8.89 16.39 6.07
C TYR A 67 8.83 14.88 5.84
N ARG A 68 9.65 14.32 4.92
CA ARG A 68 9.59 12.89 4.55
C ARG A 68 9.58 11.95 5.76
N ASN A 69 10.34 12.24 6.78
CA ASN A 69 10.45 11.41 7.98
C ASN A 69 9.25 11.54 8.95
N GLU A 70 8.40 12.54 8.75
CA GLU A 70 7.15 12.72 9.50
C GLU A 70 5.95 12.12 8.76
N LEU A 71 6.15 11.70 7.51
CA LEU A 71 5.10 11.09 6.69
C LEU A 71 5.16 9.58 6.75
N PHE A 72 4.00 8.95 6.74
CA PHE A 72 3.83 7.53 6.52
C PHE A 72 3.20 7.33 5.14
N ILE A 73 3.97 6.85 4.19
CA ILE A 73 3.54 6.72 2.80
C ILE A 73 3.39 5.24 2.47
N SER A 74 2.20 4.84 2.05
CA SER A 74 1.93 3.47 1.62
C SER A 74 1.60 3.40 0.14
N SER A 75 2.03 2.31 -0.52
CA SER A 75 1.57 1.94 -1.85
C SER A 75 1.33 0.44 -1.97
N LYS A 76 0.70 0.01 -3.05
CA LYS A 76 0.19 -1.35 -3.24
C LYS A 76 0.36 -1.79 -4.69
N ALA A 77 0.49 -3.09 -4.92
CA ALA A 77 0.37 -3.71 -6.24
C ALA A 77 -0.40 -5.02 -6.17
N GLY A 78 -1.19 -5.31 -7.20
CA GLY A 78 -2.02 -6.53 -7.27
C GLY A 78 -3.08 -6.50 -8.36
N TYR A 79 -3.43 -5.32 -8.86
CA TYR A 79 -4.40 -5.13 -9.94
C TYR A 79 -3.70 -4.75 -11.25
N ASP A 80 -4.47 -4.75 -12.35
CA ASP A 80 -3.95 -4.39 -13.67
C ASP A 80 -3.21 -3.05 -13.64
N MET A 81 -2.01 -3.03 -14.23
CA MET A 81 -1.17 -1.85 -14.30
C MET A 81 -0.63 -1.60 -15.71
N TRP A 82 -0.29 -2.64 -16.45
CA TRP A 82 0.13 -2.57 -17.85
C TRP A 82 -0.32 -3.80 -18.64
N PRO A 83 -0.47 -3.69 -19.98
CA PRO A 83 -0.84 -4.81 -20.83
C PRO A 83 0.20 -5.94 -20.81
N GLY A 84 -0.27 -7.17 -21.01
CA GLY A 84 0.58 -8.35 -21.11
C GLY A 84 0.58 -9.22 -19.85
N PRO A 85 1.29 -10.34 -19.88
CA PRO A 85 1.15 -11.40 -18.87
C PRO A 85 1.78 -11.07 -17.51
N TYR A 86 2.54 -9.99 -17.42
CA TYR A 86 3.27 -9.61 -16.21
C TYR A 86 2.81 -8.31 -15.56
N GLY A 87 1.68 -7.77 -16.01
CA GLY A 87 1.16 -6.47 -15.56
C GLY A 87 0.08 -6.55 -14.48
N ASN A 88 -0.09 -7.69 -13.81
CA ASN A 88 -1.18 -7.94 -12.87
C ASN A 88 -0.81 -9.02 -11.84
N TRP A 89 -1.63 -9.17 -10.79
CA TRP A 89 -1.61 -10.22 -9.76
C TRP A 89 -0.45 -10.13 -8.77
N GLY A 90 0.02 -11.28 -8.25
CA GLY A 90 0.91 -11.33 -7.09
C GLY A 90 2.29 -11.92 -7.34
N SER A 91 2.68 -12.18 -8.60
CA SER A 91 3.99 -12.75 -8.88
C SER A 91 5.13 -11.86 -8.38
N ARG A 92 6.23 -12.46 -7.98
CA ARG A 92 7.46 -11.75 -7.60
C ARG A 92 7.88 -10.72 -8.65
N LYS A 93 7.82 -11.11 -9.94
CA LYS A 93 8.17 -10.22 -11.06
C LYS A 93 7.31 -8.98 -11.07
N TYR A 94 6.00 -9.14 -10.90
CA TYR A 94 5.05 -8.03 -10.91
C TYR A 94 5.22 -7.12 -9.70
N LEU A 95 5.30 -7.67 -8.48
CA LEU A 95 5.42 -6.87 -7.26
C LEU A 95 6.70 -6.03 -7.25
N MET A 96 7.85 -6.63 -7.60
CA MET A 96 9.14 -5.94 -7.65
C MET A 96 9.16 -4.84 -8.71
N ALA A 97 8.65 -5.11 -9.91
CA ALA A 97 8.56 -4.14 -10.99
C ALA A 97 7.60 -2.98 -10.61
N SER A 98 6.45 -3.29 -10.04
CA SER A 98 5.46 -2.32 -9.61
C SER A 98 6.02 -1.37 -8.56
N LEU A 99 6.66 -1.89 -7.51
CA LEU A 99 7.25 -1.03 -6.48
C LEU A 99 8.35 -0.12 -7.05
N ASN A 100 9.22 -0.64 -7.91
CA ASN A 100 10.26 0.19 -8.55
C ASN A 100 9.65 1.33 -9.39
N GLN A 101 8.55 1.06 -10.09
CA GLN A 101 7.82 2.08 -10.85
C GLN A 101 7.13 3.09 -9.92
N SER A 102 6.51 2.62 -8.83
CA SER A 102 5.87 3.46 -7.81
C SER A 102 6.85 4.43 -7.17
N LEU A 103 8.02 3.93 -6.74
CA LEU A 103 9.08 4.75 -6.17
C LEU A 103 9.54 5.84 -7.15
N LYS A 104 9.69 5.48 -8.44
CA LYS A 104 10.05 6.45 -9.48
C LYS A 104 8.98 7.53 -9.67
N ARG A 105 7.68 7.15 -9.75
CA ARG A 105 6.57 8.10 -9.89
C ARG A 105 6.48 9.05 -8.70
N MET A 106 6.62 8.52 -7.49
CA MET A 106 6.54 9.32 -6.26
C MET A 106 7.83 10.10 -5.94
N ASN A 107 8.92 9.87 -6.68
CA ASN A 107 10.25 10.46 -6.40
C ASN A 107 10.75 10.12 -5.00
N LEU A 108 10.61 8.84 -4.62
CA LEU A 108 11.00 8.31 -3.30
C LEU A 108 12.04 7.20 -3.46
N GLU A 109 12.89 7.04 -2.46
CA GLU A 109 13.82 5.91 -2.35
C GLU A 109 13.14 4.68 -1.73
N TYR A 110 12.17 4.89 -0.84
CA TYR A 110 11.38 3.85 -0.18
C TYR A 110 9.98 4.34 0.16
N VAL A 111 9.05 3.41 0.34
CA VAL A 111 7.76 3.64 1.00
C VAL A 111 7.81 3.13 2.44
N ASP A 112 6.97 3.68 3.31
CA ASP A 112 6.89 3.17 4.67
C ASP A 112 6.20 1.82 4.71
N LEU A 113 5.17 1.63 3.89
CA LEU A 113 4.42 0.38 3.84
C LEU A 113 4.11 -0.01 2.39
N PHE A 114 4.40 -1.26 2.05
CA PHE A 114 4.02 -1.84 0.76
C PHE A 114 3.07 -3.01 0.94
N TYR A 115 1.94 -2.97 0.23
CA TYR A 115 0.93 -4.02 0.30
C TYR A 115 0.94 -4.96 -0.92
N SER A 116 0.73 -6.25 -0.67
CA SER A 116 0.06 -7.08 -1.66
C SER A 116 -1.43 -6.69 -1.69
N HIS A 117 -1.88 -6.07 -2.80
CA HIS A 117 -3.17 -5.37 -2.89
C HIS A 117 -4.37 -6.33 -2.93
N ARG A 118 -4.13 -7.58 -3.31
CA ARG A 118 -5.10 -8.68 -3.27
C ARG A 118 -4.40 -10.02 -3.27
N TYR A 119 -5.10 -11.04 -2.82
CA TYR A 119 -4.68 -12.43 -2.97
C TYR A 119 -4.63 -12.85 -4.44
N ASP A 120 -3.57 -13.55 -4.84
CA ASP A 120 -3.42 -14.17 -6.15
C ASP A 120 -3.53 -15.70 -6.00
N PRO A 121 -4.60 -16.33 -6.53
CA PRO A 121 -4.79 -17.77 -6.42
C PRO A 121 -3.91 -18.59 -7.38
N GLU A 122 -3.31 -17.96 -8.39
CA GLU A 122 -2.53 -18.64 -9.43
C GLU A 122 -1.02 -18.65 -9.14
N THR A 123 -0.53 -17.69 -8.37
CA THR A 123 0.88 -17.64 -7.97
C THR A 123 1.09 -18.43 -6.69
N PRO A 124 2.12 -19.29 -6.60
CA PRO A 124 2.49 -19.92 -5.34
C PRO A 124 2.63 -18.88 -4.22
N LEU A 125 1.95 -19.12 -3.11
CA LEU A 125 1.85 -18.13 -2.03
C LEU A 125 3.21 -17.71 -1.49
N GLU A 126 4.12 -18.65 -1.39
CA GLU A 126 5.49 -18.43 -0.93
C GLU A 126 6.28 -17.49 -1.85
N GLU A 127 6.01 -17.51 -3.16
CA GLU A 127 6.65 -16.57 -4.11
C GLU A 127 6.22 -15.13 -3.82
N THR A 128 4.93 -14.90 -3.63
CA THR A 128 4.38 -13.59 -3.27
C THR A 128 4.95 -13.11 -1.93
N LEU A 129 4.95 -13.97 -0.92
CA LEU A 129 5.42 -13.65 0.43
C LEU A 129 6.93 -13.40 0.46
N GLN A 130 7.71 -14.23 -0.24
CA GLN A 130 9.15 -14.02 -0.36
C GLN A 130 9.48 -12.71 -1.08
N ALA A 131 8.66 -12.30 -2.06
CA ALA A 131 8.83 -11.00 -2.70
C ALA A 131 8.65 -9.85 -1.70
N LEU A 132 7.66 -9.92 -0.80
CA LEU A 132 7.46 -8.92 0.26
C LEU A 132 8.64 -8.88 1.24
N VAL A 133 9.15 -10.03 1.67
CA VAL A 133 10.34 -10.12 2.51
C VAL A 133 11.55 -9.46 1.85
N ASP A 134 11.78 -9.75 0.58
CA ASP A 134 12.91 -9.21 -0.17
C ASP A 134 12.80 -7.71 -0.42
N ILE A 135 11.59 -7.18 -0.58
CA ILE A 135 11.31 -5.74 -0.69
C ILE A 135 11.80 -5.01 0.58
N VAL A 136 11.49 -5.55 1.76
CA VAL A 136 11.96 -4.98 3.03
C VAL A 136 13.48 -5.11 3.16
N ARG A 137 14.03 -6.29 2.89
CA ARG A 137 15.49 -6.52 2.95
C ARG A 137 16.29 -5.66 1.99
N GLN A 138 15.69 -5.23 0.86
CA GLN A 138 16.29 -4.28 -0.08
C GLN A 138 16.12 -2.81 0.37
N GLY A 139 15.44 -2.55 1.47
CA GLY A 139 15.18 -1.20 1.97
C GLY A 139 14.20 -0.39 1.10
N LYS A 140 13.40 -1.04 0.26
CA LYS A 140 12.42 -0.38 -0.62
C LYS A 140 11.07 -0.16 0.07
N ALA A 141 10.80 -0.87 1.15
CA ALA A 141 9.73 -0.60 2.10
C ALA A 141 10.23 -0.88 3.51
N LEU A 142 9.74 -0.12 4.50
CA LEU A 142 10.07 -0.37 5.90
C LEU A 142 9.20 -1.50 6.47
N TYR A 143 7.95 -1.57 6.03
CA TYR A 143 6.95 -2.53 6.47
C TYR A 143 6.20 -3.11 5.27
N VAL A 144 5.54 -4.24 5.51
CA VAL A 144 4.62 -4.86 4.54
C VAL A 144 3.25 -5.07 5.13
N GLY A 145 2.26 -5.13 4.26
CA GLY A 145 0.88 -5.42 4.59
C GLY A 145 0.20 -6.26 3.52
N ILE A 146 -0.98 -6.73 3.84
CA ILE A 146 -1.84 -7.46 2.90
C ILE A 146 -3.21 -6.78 2.83
N SER A 147 -3.87 -6.88 1.68
CA SER A 147 -5.18 -6.28 1.47
C SER A 147 -6.12 -7.27 0.79
N ARG A 148 -7.34 -7.39 1.30
CA ARG A 148 -8.39 -8.27 0.74
C ARG A 148 -7.97 -9.74 0.58
N TRP A 149 -7.13 -10.24 1.44
CA TRP A 149 -6.75 -11.65 1.45
C TRP A 149 -7.81 -12.47 2.18
N PRO A 150 -8.17 -13.69 1.67
CA PRO A 150 -8.99 -14.63 2.40
C PRO A 150 -8.32 -15.01 3.74
N LYS A 151 -9.13 -15.30 4.74
CA LYS A 151 -8.69 -15.56 6.11
C LYS A 151 -7.61 -16.65 6.20
N GLU A 152 -7.78 -17.75 5.46
CA GLU A 152 -6.86 -18.87 5.44
C GLU A 152 -5.49 -18.46 4.86
N ALA A 153 -5.50 -17.76 3.72
CA ALA A 153 -4.29 -17.27 3.09
C ALA A 153 -3.61 -16.18 3.94
N ALA A 154 -4.39 -15.32 4.58
CA ALA A 154 -3.86 -14.30 5.50
C ALA A 154 -3.13 -14.94 6.70
N GLN A 155 -3.63 -16.06 7.25
CA GLN A 155 -2.92 -16.77 8.32
C GLN A 155 -1.57 -17.32 7.87
N VAL A 156 -1.50 -17.88 6.67
CA VAL A 156 -0.23 -18.33 6.10
C VAL A 156 0.72 -17.14 5.94
N ALA A 157 0.22 -16.00 5.47
CA ALA A 157 1.02 -14.79 5.31
C ALA A 157 1.58 -14.28 6.65
N TYR A 158 0.76 -14.21 7.70
CA TYR A 158 1.22 -13.78 9.03
C TYR A 158 2.34 -14.69 9.55
N ASN A 159 2.16 -16.00 9.45
CA ASN A 159 3.16 -16.97 9.91
C ASN A 159 4.47 -16.84 9.10
N TYR A 160 4.37 -16.88 7.78
CA TYR A 160 5.54 -16.82 6.89
C TYR A 160 6.34 -15.53 7.10
N LEU A 161 5.66 -14.40 7.12
CA LEU A 161 6.32 -13.09 7.27
C LEU A 161 6.99 -12.97 8.66
N ALA A 162 6.35 -13.46 9.71
CA ALA A 162 6.92 -13.46 11.06
C ALA A 162 8.16 -14.38 11.16
N GLU A 163 8.12 -15.56 10.55
CA GLU A 163 9.26 -16.50 10.49
C GLU A 163 10.49 -15.92 9.75
N HIS A 164 10.26 -14.91 8.90
CA HIS A 164 11.32 -14.23 8.14
C HIS A 164 11.73 -12.88 8.74
N ASP A 165 11.32 -12.57 9.98
CA ASP A 165 11.58 -11.31 10.69
C ASP A 165 11.01 -10.06 9.99
N VAL A 166 9.94 -10.22 9.22
CA VAL A 166 9.22 -9.16 8.51
C VAL A 166 7.72 -9.28 8.83
N PRO A 167 7.27 -9.02 10.07
CA PRO A 167 5.88 -9.20 10.43
C PRO A 167 4.95 -8.30 9.61
N CYS A 168 3.78 -8.83 9.28
CA CYS A 168 2.73 -8.06 8.61
C CYS A 168 2.25 -6.93 9.52
N LEU A 169 2.38 -5.68 9.06
CA LEU A 169 2.02 -4.51 9.88
C LEU A 169 0.51 -4.26 9.86
N ILE A 170 -0.13 -4.34 8.68
CA ILE A 170 -1.54 -3.95 8.50
C ILE A 170 -2.25 -4.96 7.58
N TYR A 171 -3.49 -5.29 7.95
CA TYR A 171 -4.47 -5.87 7.04
C TYR A 171 -5.43 -4.76 6.57
N GLN A 172 -5.49 -4.48 5.26
CA GLN A 172 -6.42 -3.50 4.71
C GLN A 172 -7.62 -4.20 4.05
N GLY A 173 -8.79 -4.07 4.66
CA GLY A 173 -10.06 -4.60 4.15
C GLY A 173 -11.01 -3.50 3.66
N CYS A 174 -12.02 -3.88 2.86
CA CYS A 174 -13.16 -3.02 2.56
C CYS A 174 -14.15 -3.12 3.73
N TYR A 175 -14.05 -2.22 4.68
CA TYR A 175 -14.87 -2.20 5.90
C TYR A 175 -15.53 -0.83 6.09
N ASN A 176 -16.84 -0.80 6.22
CA ASN A 176 -17.61 0.41 6.42
C ASN A 176 -18.97 0.08 7.08
N LEU A 177 -19.82 1.09 7.26
CA LEU A 177 -21.14 0.92 7.92
C LEU A 177 -22.07 -0.07 7.21
N ILE A 178 -21.89 -0.30 5.90
CA ILE A 178 -22.72 -1.20 5.10
C ILE A 178 -22.02 -2.54 4.89
N ASN A 179 -20.72 -2.51 4.56
CA ASN A 179 -19.93 -3.74 4.37
C ASN A 179 -19.21 -4.11 5.67
N ARG A 180 -19.72 -5.15 6.33
CA ARG A 180 -19.20 -5.71 7.58
C ARG A 180 -18.46 -7.03 7.39
N GLU A 181 -18.27 -7.45 6.13
CA GLU A 181 -17.66 -8.75 5.78
C GLU A 181 -16.34 -9.04 6.54
N PRO A 182 -15.36 -8.11 6.65
CA PRO A 182 -14.12 -8.40 7.38
C PRO A 182 -14.32 -8.74 8.86
N GLU A 183 -15.37 -8.20 9.49
CA GLU A 183 -15.75 -8.52 10.86
C GLU A 183 -16.44 -9.88 10.93
N GLU A 184 -17.45 -10.11 10.06
CA GLU A 184 -18.26 -11.32 10.03
C GLU A 184 -17.42 -12.56 9.71
N MET A 185 -16.46 -12.45 8.81
CA MET A 185 -15.50 -13.52 8.49
C MET A 185 -14.39 -13.67 9.53
N GLY A 186 -14.32 -12.79 10.51
CA GLY A 186 -13.35 -12.82 11.60
C GLY A 186 -11.93 -12.43 11.19
N VAL A 187 -11.76 -11.75 10.07
CA VAL A 187 -10.44 -11.31 9.59
C VAL A 187 -9.86 -10.23 10.49
N LEU A 188 -10.69 -9.30 10.99
CA LEU A 188 -10.23 -8.26 11.92
C LEU A 188 -9.71 -8.86 13.26
N LYS A 189 -10.43 -9.87 13.78
CA LYS A 189 -9.98 -10.59 14.97
C LYS A 189 -8.66 -11.30 14.72
N GLN A 190 -8.53 -11.98 13.57
CA GLN A 190 -7.32 -12.68 13.18
C GLN A 190 -6.12 -11.72 13.04
N ALA A 191 -6.30 -10.56 12.39
CA ALA A 191 -5.25 -9.54 12.28
C ALA A 191 -4.74 -9.14 13.68
N LYS A 192 -5.65 -8.79 14.57
CA LYS A 192 -5.31 -8.44 15.96
C LYS A 192 -4.57 -9.56 16.71
N GLU A 193 -4.97 -10.81 16.55
CA GLU A 193 -4.33 -11.98 17.19
C GLU A 193 -2.90 -12.20 16.66
N ASN A 194 -2.61 -11.78 15.43
CA ASN A 194 -1.29 -11.83 14.82
C ASN A 194 -0.47 -10.52 14.95
N GLY A 195 -0.97 -9.55 15.74
CA GLY A 195 -0.28 -8.28 15.99
C GLY A 195 -0.34 -7.30 14.83
N ALA A 196 -1.19 -7.54 13.83
CA ALA A 196 -1.43 -6.61 12.73
C ALA A 196 -2.58 -5.64 13.04
N GLY A 197 -2.43 -4.41 12.51
CA GLY A 197 -3.48 -3.40 12.58
C GLY A 197 -4.54 -3.56 11.49
#